data_dc17eaef44dec3523670bcdcf6f92ab5
#
_entry.id   dc17eaef44dec3523670bcdcf6f92ab5
#
_cell.length_a   1.000
_cell.length_b   1.000
_cell.length_c   1.000
_cell.angle_alpha   90.00
_cell.angle_beta   90.00
_cell.angle_gamma   90.00
#
_symmetry.space_group_name_H-M   'P 1'
#
loop_
_entity.id
_entity.type
_entity.pdbx_description
1 polymer ?
#
loop_
_entity_poly.entity_id
_entity_poly.type
_entity_poly.pdbx_seq_one_letter_code
_entity_poly.pdbx_strand_id
1 'polypeptide(L)'
;IDVARILSRTPAELEATDIAGHALEALRASRVREVYLLGRRGPAQAAFTNPEVKELGELADADVVVLPEEARLDDLTRAAIEHAGDRATAKKVEIIQGYAARPASGKPRSLTLRFLVSPVALMGNDTGEVSGMRLVRNRLVATPTGTLQAQPTDHFEDLPVGLVFRSVGYRGVPLPGVPFNESWGVVLNDRGRVLDPDSRQPLPGEYTAGWIKRGPTGVIGTNKPDAAETVAAMMEDLAAGAHLRPERPTPASAEQMLRDRQPRCFSYADWQRLDALEIERGRALGRPRLKFTRVEDMLAVLDR
;
A
#
# COMPACT_ATOMS: atom_id res chain seq x y z
N ILE A 1 -3.04 1.11 7.17
CA ILE A 1 -3.44 -0.02 8.01
C ILE A 1 -2.23 -0.88 8.40
N ASP A 2 -1.41 -1.37 7.47
CA ASP A 2 -0.35 -2.34 7.77
C ASP A 2 0.68 -1.84 8.79
N VAL A 3 1.19 -0.61 8.63
CA VAL A 3 2.12 -0.02 9.60
C VAL A 3 1.48 0.11 10.97
N ALA A 4 0.22 0.59 11.05
CA ALA A 4 -0.50 0.72 12.30
C ALA A 4 -0.67 -0.64 12.98
N ARG A 5 -1.02 -1.69 12.23
CA ARG A 5 -1.17 -3.05 12.71
C ARG A 5 0.14 -3.62 13.26
N ILE A 6 1.26 -3.47 12.52
CA ILE A 6 2.58 -3.94 12.97
C ILE A 6 3.03 -3.25 14.25
N LEU A 7 2.84 -1.93 14.36
CA LEU A 7 3.20 -1.17 15.57
C LEU A 7 2.31 -1.51 16.79
N SER A 8 1.11 -2.02 16.55
CA SER A 8 0.14 -2.35 17.60
C SER A 8 0.18 -3.81 18.05
N ARG A 9 0.84 -4.71 17.29
CA ARG A 9 1.00 -6.12 17.68
C ARG A 9 2.09 -6.31 18.71
N THR A 10 1.96 -7.38 19.50
CA THR A 10 3.00 -7.81 20.42
C THR A 10 4.17 -8.44 19.68
N PRO A 11 5.38 -8.42 20.29
CA PRO A 11 6.52 -9.18 19.73
C PRO A 11 6.21 -10.69 19.58
N ALA A 12 5.45 -11.28 20.50
CA ALA A 12 5.10 -12.70 20.45
C ALA A 12 4.18 -13.02 19.24
N GLU A 13 3.17 -12.17 18.96
CA GLU A 13 2.35 -12.31 17.75
C GLU A 13 3.19 -12.20 16.47
N LEU A 14 4.14 -11.27 16.43
CA LEU A 14 5.00 -11.05 15.28
C LEU A 14 6.03 -12.16 15.10
N GLU A 15 6.52 -12.76 16.16
CA GLU A 15 7.48 -13.86 16.14
C GLU A 15 6.91 -15.11 15.45
N ALA A 16 5.62 -15.32 15.55
CA ALA A 16 4.91 -16.41 14.84
C ALA A 16 4.77 -16.18 13.32
N THR A 17 5.20 -15.03 12.81
CA THR A 17 5.11 -14.65 11.40
C THR A 17 6.47 -14.76 10.69
N ASP A 18 6.50 -14.41 9.43
CA ASP A 18 7.72 -14.32 8.62
C ASP A 18 8.43 -12.95 8.70
N ILE A 19 8.14 -12.15 9.74
CA ILE A 19 8.79 -10.84 9.93
C ILE A 19 10.32 -10.99 9.96
N ALA A 20 11.04 -10.05 9.35
CA ALA A 20 12.49 -10.06 9.37
C ALA A 20 13.07 -9.94 10.79
N GLY A 21 14.14 -10.68 11.10
CA GLY A 21 14.71 -10.74 12.45
C GLY A 21 15.05 -9.37 13.03
N HIS A 22 15.76 -8.51 12.26
CA HIS A 22 16.13 -7.16 12.70
C HIS A 22 14.90 -6.26 12.97
N ALA A 23 13.81 -6.43 12.21
CA ALA A 23 12.58 -5.70 12.45
C ALA A 23 11.89 -6.16 13.75
N LEU A 24 11.89 -7.48 14.01
CA LEU A 24 11.36 -8.02 15.26
C LEU A 24 12.14 -7.51 16.48
N GLU A 25 13.47 -7.44 16.41
CA GLU A 25 14.30 -6.89 17.49
C GLU A 25 13.98 -5.41 17.74
N ALA A 26 13.88 -4.60 16.69
CA ALA A 26 13.48 -3.20 16.80
C ALA A 26 12.09 -3.04 17.44
N LEU A 27 11.13 -3.90 17.07
CA LEU A 27 9.78 -3.87 17.63
C LEU A 27 9.71 -4.37 19.07
N ARG A 28 10.58 -5.29 19.48
CA ARG A 28 10.75 -5.68 20.90
C ARG A 28 11.21 -4.51 21.76
N ALA A 29 12.11 -3.68 21.24
CA ALA A 29 12.59 -2.47 21.90
C ALA A 29 11.66 -1.25 21.76
N SER A 30 10.56 -1.39 21.02
CA SER A 30 9.66 -0.28 20.71
C SER A 30 8.96 0.26 21.95
N ARG A 31 8.95 1.59 22.10
CA ARG A 31 8.24 2.34 23.15
C ARG A 31 6.92 2.92 22.66
N VAL A 32 6.48 2.58 21.45
CA VAL A 32 5.19 3.05 20.91
C VAL A 32 4.05 2.51 21.76
N ARG A 33 3.20 3.42 22.23
CA ARG A 33 2.00 3.12 23.03
C ARG A 33 0.73 3.59 22.35
N GLU A 34 0.81 4.67 21.61
CA GLU A 34 -0.30 5.29 20.91
C GLU A 34 -0.01 5.35 19.43
N VAL A 35 -0.93 4.87 18.62
CA VAL A 35 -0.86 4.92 17.17
C VAL A 35 -2.07 5.67 16.65
N TYR A 36 -1.86 6.70 15.84
CA TYR A 36 -2.92 7.48 15.21
C TYR A 36 -2.94 7.21 13.72
N LEU A 37 -4.08 6.82 13.20
CA LEU A 37 -4.34 6.65 11.78
C LEU A 37 -5.23 7.79 11.30
N LEU A 38 -4.65 8.74 10.56
CA LEU A 38 -5.31 10.00 10.21
C LEU A 38 -5.94 9.92 8.81
N GLY A 39 -7.24 10.20 8.72
CA GLY A 39 -8.00 10.28 7.48
C GLY A 39 -8.53 11.70 7.25
N ARG A 40 -8.22 12.29 6.07
CA ARG A 40 -8.69 13.65 5.72
C ARG A 40 -10.19 13.72 5.43
N ARG A 41 -10.82 12.59 5.15
CA ARG A 41 -12.27 12.46 4.88
C ARG A 41 -12.94 11.65 5.98
N GLY A 42 -14.24 11.45 5.85
CA GLY A 42 -15.03 10.69 6.82
C GLY A 42 -14.85 9.17 6.73
N PRO A 43 -15.49 8.43 7.63
CA PRO A 43 -15.42 6.96 7.69
C PRO A 43 -15.81 6.27 6.39
N ALA A 44 -16.86 6.76 5.71
CA ALA A 44 -17.35 6.20 4.47
C ALA A 44 -16.32 6.28 3.33
N GLN A 45 -15.51 7.34 3.29
CA GLN A 45 -14.51 7.59 2.26
C GLN A 45 -13.14 6.97 2.58
N ALA A 46 -13.00 6.24 3.70
CA ALA A 46 -11.77 5.56 4.06
C ALA A 46 -11.44 4.47 3.03
N ALA A 47 -10.16 4.41 2.63
CA ALA A 47 -9.72 3.54 1.55
C ALA A 47 -9.50 2.07 1.97
N PHE A 48 -9.38 1.80 3.27
CA PHE A 48 -9.19 0.42 3.77
C PHE A 48 -10.44 -0.44 3.56
N THR A 49 -10.24 -1.74 3.43
CA THR A 49 -11.29 -2.73 3.23
C THR A 49 -11.95 -3.12 4.55
N ASN A 50 -13.13 -3.76 4.47
CA ASN A 50 -13.84 -4.25 5.66
C ASN A 50 -13.04 -5.31 6.45
N PRO A 51 -12.37 -6.29 5.83
CA PRO A 51 -11.47 -7.19 6.55
C PRO A 51 -10.37 -6.47 7.31
N GLU A 52 -9.67 -5.52 6.66
CA GLU A 52 -8.57 -4.78 7.29
C GLU A 52 -9.01 -4.00 8.53
N VAL A 53 -10.12 -3.25 8.45
CA VAL A 53 -10.59 -2.50 9.61
C VAL A 53 -11.14 -3.40 10.70
N LYS A 54 -11.75 -4.55 10.35
CA LYS A 54 -12.25 -5.53 11.30
C LYS A 54 -11.11 -6.17 12.10
N GLU A 55 -10.02 -6.57 11.43
CA GLU A 55 -8.83 -7.14 12.08
C GLU A 55 -8.21 -6.23 13.14
N LEU A 56 -8.33 -4.90 13.01
CA LEU A 56 -7.84 -3.97 14.04
C LEU A 56 -8.53 -4.21 15.39
N GLY A 57 -9.80 -4.59 15.39
CA GLY A 57 -10.55 -4.90 16.62
C GLY A 57 -10.14 -6.22 17.28
N GLU A 58 -9.32 -7.03 16.64
CA GLU A 58 -8.82 -8.34 17.09
C GLU A 58 -7.39 -8.23 17.67
N LEU A 59 -6.78 -7.05 17.69
CA LEU A 59 -5.45 -6.82 18.29
C LEU A 59 -5.44 -7.20 19.77
N ALA A 60 -4.47 -8.03 20.18
CA ALA A 60 -4.40 -8.56 21.54
C ALA A 60 -4.12 -7.44 22.58
N ASP A 61 -3.14 -6.58 22.31
CA ASP A 61 -2.60 -5.60 23.24
C ASP A 61 -2.92 -4.13 22.88
N ALA A 62 -3.84 -3.89 21.95
CA ALA A 62 -4.24 -2.53 21.57
C ALA A 62 -5.75 -2.37 21.56
N ASP A 63 -6.26 -1.32 22.23
CA ASP A 63 -7.62 -0.85 22.10
C ASP A 63 -7.78 -0.03 20.81
N VAL A 64 -8.81 -0.31 20.01
CA VAL A 64 -9.17 0.54 18.87
C VAL A 64 -10.12 1.63 19.36
N VAL A 65 -9.74 2.87 19.12
CA VAL A 65 -10.48 4.07 19.55
C VAL A 65 -10.92 4.86 18.33
N VAL A 66 -12.17 5.30 18.34
CA VAL A 66 -12.71 6.27 17.38
C VAL A 66 -13.47 7.33 18.15
N LEU A 67 -13.25 8.60 17.86
CA LEU A 67 -13.99 9.67 18.50
C LEU A 67 -15.47 9.62 18.02
N PRO A 68 -16.46 9.62 18.93
CA PRO A 68 -17.87 9.50 18.55
C PRO A 68 -18.34 10.55 17.52
N GLU A 69 -17.84 11.77 17.65
CA GLU A 69 -18.13 12.87 16.70
C GLU A 69 -17.54 12.64 15.30
N GLU A 70 -16.39 11.95 15.21
CA GLU A 70 -15.72 11.63 13.95
C GLU A 70 -16.30 10.37 13.27
N ALA A 71 -16.98 9.51 14.05
CA ALA A 71 -17.70 8.34 13.55
C ALA A 71 -19.08 8.68 12.95
N ARG A 72 -19.62 9.88 13.26
CA ARG A 72 -20.91 10.32 12.75
C ARG A 72 -20.82 10.63 11.26
N LEU A 73 -21.85 10.23 10.54
CA LEU A 73 -21.99 10.63 9.13
C LEU A 73 -22.71 11.99 9.06
N ASP A 74 -22.17 12.90 8.26
CA ASP A 74 -22.90 14.08 7.80
C ASP A 74 -24.00 13.68 6.80
N ASP A 75 -24.92 14.62 6.55
CA ASP A 75 -26.09 14.35 5.69
C ASP A 75 -25.71 14.08 4.22
N LEU A 76 -24.64 14.72 3.73
CA LEU A 76 -24.12 14.50 2.38
C LEU A 76 -23.59 13.06 2.22
N THR A 77 -22.83 12.59 3.18
CA THR A 77 -22.30 11.23 3.19
C THR A 77 -23.42 10.19 3.31
N ARG A 78 -24.40 10.44 4.18
CA ARG A 78 -25.56 9.55 4.35
C ARG A 78 -26.33 9.41 3.04
N ALA A 79 -26.69 10.54 2.43
CA ALA A 79 -27.39 10.57 1.15
C ALA A 79 -26.59 9.87 0.04
N ALA A 80 -25.26 10.05 0.00
CA ALA A 80 -24.40 9.40 -0.99
C ALA A 80 -24.39 7.87 -0.85
N ILE A 81 -24.33 7.33 0.39
CA ILE A 81 -24.38 5.88 0.64
C ILE A 81 -25.72 5.29 0.23
N GLU A 82 -26.82 5.96 0.61
CA GLU A 82 -28.19 5.54 0.29
C GLU A 82 -28.41 5.52 -1.23
N HIS A 83 -27.99 6.58 -1.91
CA HIS A 83 -28.13 6.68 -3.37
C HIS A 83 -27.32 5.62 -4.12
N ALA A 84 -26.08 5.35 -3.66
CA ALA A 84 -25.21 4.36 -4.30
C ALA A 84 -25.60 2.91 -3.99
N GLY A 85 -26.37 2.66 -2.94
CA GLY A 85 -26.69 1.31 -2.46
C GLY A 85 -25.43 0.49 -2.07
N ASP A 86 -24.35 1.16 -1.70
CA ASP A 86 -23.05 0.53 -1.42
C ASP A 86 -23.04 -0.13 -0.04
N ARG A 87 -23.38 -1.43 -0.03
CA ARG A 87 -23.38 -2.26 1.17
C ARG A 87 -21.99 -2.41 1.80
N ALA A 88 -20.93 -2.38 1.01
CA ALA A 88 -19.58 -2.52 1.53
C ALA A 88 -19.18 -1.28 2.34
N THR A 89 -19.47 -0.08 1.83
CA THR A 89 -19.26 1.18 2.56
C THR A 89 -20.15 1.27 3.79
N ALA A 90 -21.44 0.89 3.69
CA ALA A 90 -22.32 0.86 4.86
C ALA A 90 -21.78 -0.06 5.97
N LYS A 91 -21.29 -1.25 5.61
CA LYS A 91 -20.68 -2.18 6.57
C LYS A 91 -19.39 -1.63 7.19
N LYS A 92 -18.56 -0.92 6.44
CA LYS A 92 -17.37 -0.24 6.94
C LYS A 92 -17.73 0.78 8.02
N VAL A 93 -18.72 1.62 7.75
CA VAL A 93 -19.22 2.62 8.69
C VAL A 93 -19.76 1.97 9.96
N GLU A 94 -20.54 0.88 9.85
CA GLU A 94 -21.03 0.12 11.00
C GLU A 94 -19.90 -0.38 11.90
N ILE A 95 -18.83 -0.93 11.32
CA ILE A 95 -17.66 -1.40 12.07
C ILE A 95 -17.00 -0.23 12.83
N ILE A 96 -16.79 0.90 12.16
CA ILE A 96 -16.15 2.09 12.76
C ILE A 96 -17.02 2.68 13.89
N GLN A 97 -18.34 2.77 13.68
CA GLN A 97 -19.29 3.22 14.71
C GLN A 97 -19.33 2.24 15.90
N GLY A 98 -19.18 0.94 15.63
CA GLY A 98 -19.02 -0.07 16.66
C GLY A 98 -17.79 0.18 17.54
N TYR A 99 -16.68 0.62 16.96
CA TYR A 99 -15.50 1.02 17.75
C TYR A 99 -15.73 2.30 18.55
N ALA A 100 -16.41 3.29 18.00
CA ALA A 100 -16.75 4.52 18.70
C ALA A 100 -17.68 4.30 19.90
N ALA A 101 -18.51 3.27 19.87
CA ALA A 101 -19.42 2.89 20.95
C ALA A 101 -18.79 1.96 21.99
N ARG A 102 -17.61 1.40 21.70
CA ARG A 102 -16.94 0.44 22.57
C ARG A 102 -16.14 1.18 23.65
N PRO A 103 -16.31 0.87 24.93
CA PRO A 103 -15.43 1.41 25.98
C PRO A 103 -14.01 0.84 25.82
N ALA A 104 -12.99 1.63 26.17
CA ALA A 104 -11.63 1.15 26.24
C ALA A 104 -11.53 0.02 27.26
N SER A 105 -10.80 -1.04 26.93
CA SER A 105 -10.61 -2.21 27.82
C SER A 105 -9.35 -2.09 28.68
N GLY A 106 -8.58 -1.01 28.54
CA GLY A 106 -7.37 -0.74 29.32
C GLY A 106 -6.15 -1.50 28.84
N LYS A 107 -6.09 -1.87 27.56
CA LYS A 107 -4.91 -2.49 26.95
C LYS A 107 -3.71 -1.54 26.99
N PRO A 108 -2.47 -2.07 26.96
CA PRO A 108 -1.25 -1.27 27.11
C PRO A 108 -0.97 -0.35 25.92
N ARG A 109 -1.67 -0.55 24.79
CA ARG A 109 -1.59 0.29 23.59
C ARG A 109 -2.96 0.76 23.15
N SER A 110 -3.00 1.85 22.39
CA SER A 110 -4.19 2.31 21.68
C SER A 110 -3.90 2.56 20.21
N LEU A 111 -4.87 2.25 19.37
CA LEU A 111 -4.91 2.61 17.96
C LEU A 111 -6.12 3.50 17.70
N THR A 112 -5.87 4.80 17.52
CA THR A 112 -6.93 5.78 17.31
C THR A 112 -7.11 6.06 15.84
N LEU A 113 -8.31 5.77 15.30
CA LEU A 113 -8.71 6.15 13.96
C LEU A 113 -9.31 7.55 14.02
N ARG A 114 -8.67 8.51 13.37
CA ARG A 114 -9.11 9.91 13.28
C ARG A 114 -9.65 10.18 11.89
N PHE A 115 -10.77 10.84 11.82
CA PHE A 115 -11.44 11.22 10.57
C PHE A 115 -11.62 12.72 10.48
N LEU A 116 -11.74 13.23 9.24
CA LEU A 116 -11.91 14.66 8.96
C LEU A 116 -10.76 15.50 9.53
N VAL A 117 -9.54 14.99 9.52
CA VAL A 117 -8.33 15.71 9.95
C VAL A 117 -7.24 15.61 8.90
N SER A 118 -6.51 16.71 8.70
CA SER A 118 -5.36 16.78 7.80
C SER A 118 -4.14 17.34 8.51
N PRO A 119 -2.96 16.71 8.36
CA PRO A 119 -1.70 17.30 8.81
C PRO A 119 -1.39 18.57 8.00
N VAL A 120 -1.01 19.64 8.70
CA VAL A 120 -0.61 20.92 8.08
C VAL A 120 0.84 21.30 8.40
N ALA A 121 1.38 20.83 9.53
CA ALA A 121 2.77 21.06 9.90
C ALA A 121 3.28 19.93 10.79
N LEU A 122 4.59 19.66 10.71
CA LEU A 122 5.32 18.88 11.70
C LEU A 122 6.11 19.86 12.59
N MET A 123 6.11 19.60 13.89
CA MET A 123 6.88 20.35 14.87
C MET A 123 8.10 19.53 15.28
N GLY A 124 9.24 20.18 15.36
CA GLY A 124 10.50 19.58 15.79
C GLY A 124 10.88 20.06 17.19
N ASN A 125 11.78 19.31 17.83
CA ASN A 125 12.47 19.74 19.02
C ASN A 125 13.85 20.33 18.68
N ASP A 126 14.61 20.78 19.67
CA ASP A 126 15.93 21.38 19.51
C ASP A 126 16.98 20.38 18.97
N THR A 127 16.72 19.08 19.02
CA THR A 127 17.58 18.01 18.48
C THR A 127 17.25 17.66 17.02
N GLY A 128 16.23 18.30 16.43
CA GLY A 128 15.77 18.02 15.07
C GLY A 128 14.85 16.80 14.96
N GLU A 129 14.40 16.25 16.08
CA GLU A 129 13.44 15.14 16.11
C GLU A 129 12.00 15.67 16.07
N VAL A 130 11.08 14.87 15.53
CA VAL A 130 9.65 15.20 15.54
C VAL A 130 9.13 15.15 16.97
N SER A 131 8.48 16.24 17.42
CA SER A 131 7.86 16.35 18.73
C SER A 131 6.34 16.52 18.66
N GLY A 132 5.79 16.83 17.50
CA GLY A 132 4.35 17.00 17.32
C GLY A 132 3.94 17.21 15.87
N MET A 133 2.63 17.23 15.68
CA MET A 133 1.97 17.46 14.40
C MET A 133 0.80 18.40 14.59
N ARG A 134 0.71 19.46 13.81
CA ARG A 134 -0.47 20.30 13.73
C ARG A 134 -1.45 19.75 12.73
N LEU A 135 -2.69 19.55 13.15
CA LEU A 135 -3.80 19.09 12.34
C LEU A 135 -4.79 20.23 12.13
N VAL A 136 -5.47 20.23 10.99
CA VAL A 136 -6.67 21.04 10.74
C VAL A 136 -7.86 20.12 10.62
N ARG A 137 -8.99 20.51 11.21
CA ARG A 137 -10.27 19.82 11.00
C ARG A 137 -10.81 20.15 9.61
N ASN A 138 -11.39 19.12 8.97
CA ASN A 138 -12.02 19.25 7.68
C ASN A 138 -13.54 19.12 7.80
N ARG A 139 -14.24 19.66 6.82
CA ARG A 139 -15.64 19.34 6.50
C ARG A 139 -15.72 18.73 5.11
N LEU A 140 -16.74 17.94 4.85
CA LEU A 140 -17.00 17.44 3.50
C LEU A 140 -17.86 18.44 2.73
N VAL A 141 -17.50 18.65 1.47
CA VAL A 141 -18.26 19.48 0.53
C VAL A 141 -18.47 18.70 -0.77
N ALA A 142 -19.65 18.84 -1.38
CA ALA A 142 -19.91 18.24 -2.67
C ALA A 142 -19.22 19.05 -3.78
N THR A 143 -18.55 18.36 -4.70
CA THR A 143 -18.05 18.97 -5.95
C THR A 143 -19.16 19.08 -6.97
N PRO A 144 -18.97 19.86 -8.06
CA PRO A 144 -19.94 19.91 -9.17
C PRO A 144 -20.23 18.52 -9.80
N THR A 145 -19.32 17.57 -9.65
CA THR A 145 -19.47 16.20 -10.15
C THR A 145 -20.12 15.26 -9.12
N GLY A 146 -20.56 15.76 -7.96
CA GLY A 146 -21.20 14.98 -6.90
C GLY A 146 -20.24 14.20 -5.99
N THR A 147 -18.92 14.28 -6.21
CA THR A 147 -17.95 13.66 -5.31
C THR A 147 -17.77 14.49 -4.03
N LEU A 148 -17.50 13.82 -2.89
CA LEU A 148 -17.26 14.50 -1.62
C LEU A 148 -15.76 14.77 -1.44
N GLN A 149 -15.41 16.05 -1.24
CA GLN A 149 -14.04 16.49 -0.97
C GLN A 149 -13.90 17.04 0.44
N ALA A 150 -12.72 16.83 1.02
CA ALA A 150 -12.35 17.45 2.29
C ALA A 150 -11.94 18.90 2.08
N GLN A 151 -12.58 19.80 2.82
CA GLN A 151 -12.26 21.23 2.86
C GLN A 151 -11.78 21.58 4.28
N PRO A 152 -10.59 22.18 4.45
CA PRO A 152 -10.11 22.65 5.75
C PRO A 152 -11.06 23.69 6.36
N THR A 153 -11.16 23.66 7.68
CA THR A 153 -11.82 24.69 8.50
C THR A 153 -10.78 25.59 9.17
N ASP A 154 -11.20 26.45 10.07
CA ASP A 154 -10.35 27.27 10.93
C ASP A 154 -10.00 26.62 12.28
N HIS A 155 -10.40 25.38 12.50
CA HIS A 155 -10.12 24.63 13.72
C HIS A 155 -8.86 23.80 13.61
N PHE A 156 -7.89 24.11 14.48
CA PHE A 156 -6.60 23.42 14.54
C PHE A 156 -6.45 22.69 15.85
N GLU A 157 -5.68 21.61 15.86
CA GLU A 157 -5.24 20.90 17.05
C GLU A 157 -3.78 20.48 16.90
N ASP A 158 -3.05 20.48 18.00
CA ASP A 158 -1.67 20.00 18.05
C ASP A 158 -1.67 18.60 18.70
N LEU A 159 -1.14 17.61 17.97
CA LEU A 159 -1.01 16.23 18.40
C LEU A 159 0.45 15.93 18.74
N PRO A 160 0.79 15.62 20.01
CA PRO A 160 2.14 15.19 20.37
C PRO A 160 2.46 13.85 19.71
N VAL A 161 3.50 13.80 18.88
CA VAL A 161 3.97 12.58 18.19
C VAL A 161 5.48 12.63 18.02
N GLY A 162 6.16 11.48 18.22
CA GLY A 162 7.59 11.34 18.03
C GLY A 162 7.95 10.55 16.76
N LEU A 163 6.97 10.00 16.04
CA LEU A 163 7.20 9.23 14.83
C LEU A 163 6.04 9.45 13.86
N VAL A 164 6.36 9.71 12.59
CA VAL A 164 5.35 9.97 11.56
C VAL A 164 5.64 9.16 10.31
N PHE A 165 4.64 8.41 9.86
CA PHE A 165 4.64 7.69 8.59
C PHE A 165 3.70 8.36 7.60
N ARG A 166 4.22 8.76 6.44
CA ARG A 166 3.41 9.32 5.37
C ARG A 166 2.87 8.21 4.47
N SER A 167 1.56 7.97 4.53
CA SER A 167 0.87 6.94 3.75
C SER A 167 -0.30 7.56 2.97
N VAL A 168 0.03 8.50 2.08
CA VAL A 168 -0.94 9.32 1.33
C VAL A 168 -1.27 8.78 -0.07
N GLY A 169 -0.92 7.55 -0.33
CA GLY A 169 -1.07 6.84 -1.61
C GLY A 169 0.26 6.66 -2.33
N TYR A 170 0.28 5.67 -3.21
CA TYR A 170 1.40 5.41 -4.08
C TYR A 170 1.29 6.21 -5.38
N ARG A 171 2.41 6.40 -6.03
CA ARG A 171 2.52 6.97 -7.36
C ARG A 171 3.59 6.18 -8.10
N GLY A 172 3.36 5.84 -9.37
CA GLY A 172 4.37 5.22 -10.21
C GLY A 172 5.59 6.13 -10.37
N VAL A 173 6.73 5.50 -10.60
CA VAL A 173 7.99 6.18 -10.89
C VAL A 173 8.31 5.93 -12.37
N PRO A 174 8.67 6.98 -13.13
CA PRO A 174 9.02 6.81 -14.55
C PRO A 174 10.25 5.92 -14.72
N LEU A 175 10.21 5.09 -15.75
CA LEU A 175 11.37 4.31 -16.19
C LEU A 175 12.04 5.05 -17.34
N PRO A 176 13.38 5.17 -17.36
CA PRO A 176 14.10 5.82 -18.46
C PRO A 176 13.74 5.20 -19.80
N GLY A 177 13.37 6.03 -20.78
CA GLY A 177 13.02 5.59 -22.13
C GLY A 177 11.59 5.05 -22.29
N VAL A 178 10.78 4.98 -21.23
CA VAL A 178 9.38 4.55 -21.31
C VAL A 178 8.46 5.77 -21.16
N PRO A 179 7.54 6.02 -22.09
CA PRO A 179 6.59 7.13 -22.01
C PRO A 179 5.75 7.08 -20.73
N PHE A 180 5.69 8.22 -20.03
CA PHE A 180 5.07 8.29 -18.71
C PHE A 180 4.12 9.47 -18.59
N ASN A 181 2.98 9.28 -17.96
CA ASN A 181 2.02 10.33 -17.63
C ASN A 181 2.29 10.84 -16.19
N GLU A 182 2.97 11.96 -16.08
CA GLU A 182 3.33 12.57 -14.79
C GLU A 182 2.13 12.94 -13.93
N SER A 183 1.03 13.37 -14.51
CA SER A 183 -0.15 13.78 -13.74
C SER A 183 -0.83 12.60 -13.05
N TRP A 184 -0.87 11.45 -13.69
CA TRP A 184 -1.51 10.23 -13.20
C TRP A 184 -0.52 9.28 -12.51
N GLY A 185 0.79 9.46 -12.75
CA GLY A 185 1.82 8.58 -12.21
C GLY A 185 1.79 7.18 -12.77
N VAL A 186 1.57 7.05 -14.09
CA VAL A 186 1.46 5.76 -14.80
C VAL A 186 2.20 5.82 -16.13
N VAL A 187 2.57 4.66 -16.65
CA VAL A 187 3.04 4.55 -18.06
C VAL A 187 1.91 4.99 -18.99
N LEU A 188 2.24 5.81 -19.98
CA LEU A 188 1.28 6.27 -20.97
C LEU A 188 0.82 5.08 -21.82
N ASN A 189 -0.44 4.67 -21.70
CA ASN A 189 -0.93 3.47 -22.33
C ASN A 189 -2.42 3.50 -22.71
N ASP A 190 -2.78 2.63 -23.65
CA ASP A 190 -4.17 2.27 -23.95
C ASP A 190 -4.32 0.75 -23.92
N ARG A 191 -5.19 0.22 -23.03
CA ARG A 191 -5.41 -1.22 -22.81
C ARG A 191 -4.11 -2.01 -22.59
N GLY A 192 -3.09 -1.36 -22.04
CA GLY A 192 -1.77 -1.95 -21.78
C GLY A 192 -0.75 -1.76 -22.92
N ARG A 193 -1.11 -1.29 -24.09
CA ARG A 193 -0.16 -0.87 -25.14
C ARG A 193 0.47 0.45 -24.75
N VAL A 194 1.79 0.51 -24.67
CA VAL A 194 2.50 1.77 -24.41
C VAL A 194 2.33 2.67 -25.63
N LEU A 195 2.04 3.95 -25.38
CA LEU A 195 1.79 4.93 -26.45
C LEU A 195 2.98 5.89 -26.59
N ASP A 196 3.30 6.21 -27.82
CA ASP A 196 4.17 7.33 -28.12
C ASP A 196 3.55 8.65 -27.62
N PRO A 197 4.30 9.51 -26.93
CA PRO A 197 3.75 10.71 -26.30
C PRO A 197 3.25 11.77 -27.30
N ASP A 198 3.83 11.82 -28.48
CA ASP A 198 3.53 12.83 -29.51
C ASP A 198 2.40 12.37 -30.43
N SER A 199 2.56 11.20 -31.05
CA SER A 199 1.59 10.66 -32.00
C SER A 199 0.41 9.95 -31.36
N ARG A 200 0.52 9.54 -30.10
CA ARG A 200 -0.47 8.72 -29.38
C ARG A 200 -0.71 7.35 -30.00
N GLN A 201 0.17 6.91 -30.90
CA GLN A 201 0.10 5.58 -31.49
C GLN A 201 0.80 4.55 -30.59
N PRO A 202 0.34 3.29 -30.57
CA PRO A 202 1.03 2.22 -29.86
C PRO A 202 2.49 2.05 -30.32
N LEU A 203 3.39 1.94 -29.36
CA LEU A 203 4.79 1.54 -29.61
C LEU A 203 4.82 0.01 -29.78
N PRO A 204 5.24 -0.50 -30.96
CA PRO A 204 5.24 -1.94 -31.21
C PRO A 204 6.09 -2.71 -30.21
N GLY A 205 5.51 -3.75 -29.61
CA GLY A 205 6.21 -4.63 -28.67
C GLY A 205 6.36 -4.09 -27.25
N GLU A 206 5.83 -2.91 -26.95
CA GLU A 206 5.87 -2.32 -25.61
C GLU A 206 4.52 -2.41 -24.93
N TYR A 207 4.49 -3.06 -23.76
CA TYR A 207 3.26 -3.28 -23.00
C TYR A 207 3.48 -3.05 -21.50
N THR A 208 2.40 -2.69 -20.82
CA THR A 208 2.38 -2.47 -19.37
C THR A 208 1.17 -3.14 -18.72
N ALA A 209 1.32 -3.57 -17.46
CA ALA A 209 0.25 -4.16 -16.68
C ALA A 209 0.38 -3.76 -15.20
N GLY A 210 -0.68 -3.92 -14.44
CA GLY A 210 -0.68 -3.67 -13.01
C GLY A 210 -0.77 -2.19 -12.64
N TRP A 211 -0.24 -1.84 -11.47
CA TRP A 211 -0.34 -0.48 -10.94
C TRP A 211 0.30 0.59 -11.81
N ILE A 212 1.39 0.27 -12.48
CA ILE A 212 2.05 1.22 -13.39
C ILE A 212 1.25 1.49 -14.66
N LYS A 213 0.29 0.60 -15.01
CA LYS A 213 -0.67 0.77 -16.10
C LYS A 213 -1.87 1.63 -15.69
N ARG A 214 -2.53 1.33 -14.54
CA ARG A 214 -3.82 1.89 -14.14
C ARG A 214 -3.80 2.80 -12.91
N GLY A 215 -2.65 2.99 -12.29
CA GLY A 215 -2.52 3.62 -10.98
C GLY A 215 -2.66 2.61 -9.82
N PRO A 216 -2.26 2.99 -8.61
CA PRO A 216 -2.21 2.11 -7.44
C PRO A 216 -3.61 1.91 -6.83
N THR A 217 -4.49 1.26 -7.56
CA THR A 217 -5.87 0.99 -7.17
C THR A 217 -6.19 -0.51 -7.20
N GLY A 218 -7.14 -0.92 -6.36
CA GLY A 218 -7.60 -2.31 -6.27
C GLY A 218 -6.74 -3.17 -5.35
N VAL A 219 -7.16 -4.42 -5.21
CA VAL A 219 -6.52 -5.48 -4.40
C VAL A 219 -5.82 -6.49 -5.31
N ILE A 220 -5.13 -7.49 -4.74
CA ILE A 220 -4.40 -8.52 -5.51
C ILE A 220 -5.27 -9.13 -6.62
N GLY A 221 -6.55 -9.41 -6.34
CA GLY A 221 -7.48 -9.99 -7.33
C GLY A 221 -7.74 -9.10 -8.56
N THR A 222 -7.59 -7.78 -8.46
CA THR A 222 -7.76 -6.87 -9.61
C THR A 222 -6.62 -6.94 -10.61
N ASN A 223 -5.47 -7.51 -10.25
CA ASN A 223 -4.35 -7.68 -11.18
C ASN A 223 -4.64 -8.74 -12.24
N LYS A 224 -5.48 -9.75 -11.94
CA LYS A 224 -5.82 -10.80 -12.91
C LYS A 224 -6.57 -10.27 -14.15
N PRO A 225 -7.71 -9.57 -14.03
CA PRO A 225 -8.38 -9.00 -15.21
C PRO A 225 -7.53 -7.92 -15.88
N ASP A 226 -6.76 -7.13 -15.15
CA ASP A 226 -5.86 -6.13 -15.71
C ASP A 226 -4.77 -6.76 -16.60
N ALA A 227 -4.10 -7.81 -16.13
CA ALA A 227 -3.12 -8.54 -16.91
C ALA A 227 -3.77 -9.24 -18.11
N ALA A 228 -4.96 -9.81 -17.96
CA ALA A 228 -5.70 -10.45 -19.04
C ALA A 228 -6.03 -9.47 -20.18
N GLU A 229 -6.40 -8.23 -19.86
CA GLU A 229 -6.63 -7.18 -20.86
C GLU A 229 -5.35 -6.88 -21.66
N THR A 230 -4.21 -6.74 -20.96
CA THR A 230 -2.92 -6.50 -21.63
C THR A 230 -2.52 -7.68 -22.51
N VAL A 231 -2.68 -8.92 -22.02
CA VAL A 231 -2.38 -10.12 -22.84
C VAL A 231 -3.31 -10.22 -24.05
N ALA A 232 -4.60 -9.90 -23.92
CA ALA A 232 -5.51 -9.85 -25.05
C ALA A 232 -5.05 -8.85 -26.11
N ALA A 233 -4.61 -7.66 -25.70
CA ALA A 233 -4.02 -6.65 -26.58
C ALA A 233 -2.76 -7.17 -27.30
N MET A 234 -1.87 -7.87 -26.58
CA MET A 234 -0.69 -8.51 -27.19
C MET A 234 -1.08 -9.56 -28.25
N MET A 235 -2.11 -10.37 -27.98
CA MET A 235 -2.58 -11.39 -28.94
C MET A 235 -3.24 -10.76 -30.18
N GLU A 236 -3.98 -9.67 -30.02
CA GLU A 236 -4.52 -8.90 -31.15
C GLU A 236 -3.39 -8.38 -32.06
N ASP A 237 -2.35 -7.78 -31.45
CA ASP A 237 -1.21 -7.22 -32.19
C ASP A 237 -0.39 -8.31 -32.88
N LEU A 238 -0.21 -9.46 -32.23
CA LEU A 238 0.45 -10.61 -32.81
C LEU A 238 -0.31 -11.13 -34.06
N ALA A 239 -1.63 -11.24 -33.96
CA ALA A 239 -2.49 -11.67 -35.05
C ALA A 239 -2.46 -10.67 -36.25
N ALA A 240 -2.35 -9.38 -35.94
CA ALA A 240 -2.21 -8.32 -36.94
C ALA A 240 -0.80 -8.17 -37.51
N GLY A 241 0.19 -8.92 -37.02
CA GLY A 241 1.60 -8.79 -37.43
C GLY A 241 2.29 -7.53 -36.88
N ALA A 242 1.66 -6.80 -35.93
CA ALA A 242 2.17 -5.60 -35.31
C ALA A 242 3.10 -5.93 -34.11
N HIS A 243 4.16 -6.69 -34.38
CA HIS A 243 5.13 -7.14 -33.38
C HIS A 243 6.56 -6.92 -33.86
N LEU A 244 7.48 -6.84 -32.91
CA LEU A 244 8.90 -6.74 -33.18
C LEU A 244 9.42 -8.03 -33.87
N ARG A 245 10.42 -7.89 -34.73
CA ARG A 245 11.14 -9.00 -35.36
C ARG A 245 12.60 -8.95 -34.91
N PRO A 246 12.94 -9.56 -33.79
CA PRO A 246 14.29 -9.50 -33.23
C PRO A 246 15.28 -10.30 -34.15
N GLU A 247 16.50 -9.80 -34.28
CA GLU A 247 17.58 -10.48 -35.00
C GLU A 247 17.98 -11.81 -34.35
N ARG A 248 17.85 -11.91 -33.05
CA ARG A 248 18.16 -13.10 -32.25
C ARG A 248 16.91 -13.54 -31.46
N PRO A 249 15.99 -14.26 -32.07
CA PRO A 249 14.65 -14.53 -31.51
C PRO A 249 14.61 -15.69 -30.49
N THR A 250 15.75 -16.28 -30.14
CA THR A 250 15.75 -17.43 -29.23
C THR A 250 15.78 -17.01 -27.79
N PRO A 251 15.08 -17.73 -26.86
CA PRO A 251 15.18 -17.48 -25.42
C PRO A 251 16.63 -17.51 -24.91
N ALA A 252 17.47 -18.42 -25.42
CA ALA A 252 18.88 -18.51 -25.05
C ALA A 252 19.68 -17.23 -25.35
N SER A 253 19.36 -16.53 -26.45
CA SER A 253 20.02 -15.26 -26.80
C SER A 253 19.68 -14.16 -25.80
N ALA A 254 18.42 -14.10 -25.32
CA ALA A 254 18.00 -13.16 -24.29
C ALA A 254 18.65 -13.48 -22.94
N GLU A 255 18.72 -14.75 -22.58
CA GLU A 255 19.39 -15.21 -21.33
C GLU A 255 20.89 -14.87 -21.36
N GLN A 256 21.57 -15.13 -22.48
CA GLN A 256 22.99 -14.80 -22.64
C GLN A 256 23.22 -13.28 -22.50
N MET A 257 22.43 -12.46 -23.17
CA MET A 257 22.52 -11.00 -23.07
C MET A 257 22.30 -10.52 -21.63
N LEU A 258 21.36 -11.12 -20.90
CA LEU A 258 21.11 -10.79 -19.49
C LEU A 258 22.34 -11.14 -18.62
N ARG A 259 22.91 -12.35 -18.80
CA ARG A 259 24.10 -12.79 -18.05
C ARG A 259 25.32 -11.93 -18.34
N ASP A 260 25.51 -11.51 -19.58
CA ASP A 260 26.60 -10.62 -20.00
C ASP A 260 26.50 -9.25 -19.33
N ARG A 261 25.27 -8.70 -19.20
CA ARG A 261 25.03 -7.40 -18.58
C ARG A 261 24.91 -7.43 -17.05
N GLN A 262 24.41 -8.55 -16.52
CA GLN A 262 24.17 -8.77 -15.09
C GLN A 262 24.68 -10.15 -14.67
N PRO A 263 26.00 -10.33 -14.52
CA PRO A 263 26.59 -11.65 -14.20
C PRO A 263 26.06 -12.25 -12.89
N ARG A 264 25.60 -11.38 -11.96
CA ARG A 264 25.03 -11.79 -10.66
C ARG A 264 23.51 -11.99 -10.70
N CYS A 265 22.89 -12.04 -11.88
CA CYS A 265 21.46 -12.38 -11.96
C CYS A 265 21.27 -13.84 -11.52
N PHE A 266 20.14 -14.11 -10.85
CA PHE A 266 19.77 -15.46 -10.43
C PHE A 266 18.44 -15.87 -11.05
N SER A 267 18.30 -17.18 -11.25
CA SER A 267 17.13 -17.81 -11.89
C SER A 267 16.03 -18.12 -10.83
N TYR A 268 14.90 -18.62 -11.33
CA TYR A 268 13.85 -19.15 -10.45
C TYR A 268 14.34 -20.35 -9.62
N ALA A 269 15.21 -21.19 -10.17
CA ALA A 269 15.82 -22.31 -9.42
C ALA A 269 16.70 -21.82 -8.27
N ASP A 270 17.44 -20.74 -8.48
CA ASP A 270 18.22 -20.10 -7.41
C ASP A 270 17.29 -19.53 -6.32
N TRP A 271 16.20 -18.88 -6.70
CA TRP A 271 15.19 -18.42 -5.75
C TRP A 271 14.60 -19.57 -4.94
N GLN A 272 14.29 -20.72 -5.56
CA GLN A 272 13.80 -21.90 -4.83
C GLN A 272 14.82 -22.41 -3.79
N ARG A 273 16.13 -22.31 -4.07
CA ARG A 273 17.17 -22.61 -3.08
C ARG A 273 17.13 -21.65 -1.90
N LEU A 274 17.00 -20.36 -2.17
CA LEU A 274 16.87 -19.33 -1.11
C LEU A 274 15.61 -19.56 -0.27
N ASP A 275 14.47 -19.81 -0.91
CA ASP A 275 13.19 -20.09 -0.24
C ASP A 275 13.30 -21.31 0.70
N ALA A 276 13.91 -22.40 0.22
CA ALA A 276 14.12 -23.60 1.02
C ALA A 276 15.01 -23.34 2.24
N LEU A 277 16.08 -22.57 2.07
CA LEU A 277 16.99 -22.18 3.16
C LEU A 277 16.31 -21.28 4.19
N GLU A 278 15.50 -20.32 3.75
CA GLU A 278 14.71 -19.47 4.65
C GLU A 278 13.72 -20.29 5.50
N ILE A 279 13.05 -21.24 4.87
CA ILE A 279 12.08 -22.15 5.54
C ILE A 279 12.83 -23.05 6.54
N GLU A 280 13.96 -23.65 6.15
CA GLU A 280 14.77 -24.51 7.02
C GLU A 280 15.25 -23.75 8.26
N ARG A 281 15.84 -22.56 8.07
CA ARG A 281 16.28 -21.69 9.15
C ARG A 281 15.14 -21.25 10.07
N GLY A 282 13.99 -20.94 9.49
CA GLY A 282 12.78 -20.57 10.25
C GLY A 282 12.28 -21.71 11.11
N ARG A 283 12.23 -22.94 10.56
CA ARG A 283 11.79 -24.14 11.28
C ARG A 283 12.59 -24.40 12.56
N ALA A 284 13.89 -24.18 12.53
CA ALA A 284 14.75 -24.32 13.70
C ALA A 284 14.38 -23.33 14.84
N LEU A 285 13.71 -22.24 14.52
CA LEU A 285 13.24 -21.21 15.45
C LEU A 285 11.71 -21.25 15.71
N GLY A 286 11.01 -22.27 15.22
CA GLY A 286 9.55 -22.34 15.32
C GLY A 286 8.79 -21.31 14.46
N ARG A 287 9.46 -20.74 13.45
CA ARG A 287 8.91 -19.71 12.56
C ARG A 287 8.61 -20.26 11.16
N PRO A 288 7.68 -19.68 10.41
CA PRO A 288 7.42 -20.08 9.03
C PRO A 288 8.65 -20.01 8.13
N ARG A 289 9.48 -18.98 8.30
CA ARG A 289 10.78 -18.76 7.64
C ARG A 289 11.62 -17.73 8.37
N LEU A 290 12.93 -17.75 8.14
CA LEU A 290 13.85 -16.68 8.52
C LEU A 290 14.41 -16.05 7.23
N LYS A 291 13.87 -14.87 6.88
CA LYS A 291 14.19 -14.18 5.62
C LYS A 291 15.62 -13.72 5.55
N PHE A 292 16.25 -13.87 4.39
CA PHE A 292 17.40 -13.06 4.03
C PHE A 292 16.96 -11.60 3.88
N THR A 293 17.75 -10.68 4.41
CA THR A 293 17.44 -9.25 4.40
C THR A 293 18.44 -8.42 3.60
N ARG A 294 19.48 -9.07 3.08
CA ARG A 294 20.53 -8.44 2.27
C ARG A 294 20.77 -9.26 1.00
N VAL A 295 20.90 -8.56 -0.12
CA VAL A 295 21.16 -9.20 -1.42
C VAL A 295 22.52 -9.91 -1.41
N GLU A 296 23.53 -9.35 -0.73
CA GLU A 296 24.86 -9.93 -0.60
C GLU A 296 24.81 -11.32 0.05
N ASP A 297 23.98 -11.49 1.09
CA ASP A 297 23.81 -12.77 1.78
C ASP A 297 23.09 -13.80 0.87
N MET A 298 22.13 -13.35 0.06
CA MET A 298 21.45 -14.19 -0.93
C MET A 298 22.44 -14.67 -2.01
N LEU A 299 23.26 -13.76 -2.54
CA LEU A 299 24.27 -14.09 -3.55
C LEU A 299 25.35 -15.02 -2.98
N ALA A 300 25.79 -14.79 -1.75
CA ALA A 300 26.81 -15.62 -1.11
C ALA A 300 26.39 -17.10 -0.98
N VAL A 301 25.12 -17.36 -0.62
CA VAL A 301 24.63 -18.77 -0.53
C VAL A 301 24.32 -19.38 -1.90
N LEU A 302 24.28 -18.57 -2.97
CA LEU A 302 24.18 -19.05 -4.35
C LEU A 302 25.51 -19.18 -5.05
N ASP A 303 26.63 -18.90 -4.35
CA ASP A 303 28.00 -18.90 -4.90
C ASP A 303 28.17 -17.94 -6.09
N ARG A 304 27.63 -16.69 -5.97
CA ARG A 304 27.60 -15.66 -7.04
C ARG A 304 28.13 -14.30 -6.60
#